data_aec117c812e4abc994607e558bdce57d
#
_entry.id   aec117c812e4abc994607e558bdce57d
#
_cell.length_a   1.000
_cell.length_b   1.000
_cell.length_c   1.000
_cell.angle_alpha   90.00
_cell.angle_beta   90.00
_cell.angle_gamma   90.00
#
_symmetry.space_group_name_H-M   'P 1'
#
loop_
_entity.id
_entity.type
_entity.pdbx_description
1 polymer ?
#
loop_
_entity_poly.entity_id
_entity_poly.type
_entity_poly.pdbx_seq_one_letter_code
_entity_poly.pdbx_strand_id
1 'polypeptide(L)'
;MPFFSCVLLLALAATGSPRDAAATAAEDADRARKAVVVVKVGGAEVTVGELEARLAAIPRFQLYDFGKTPAEIRQGFLDRIVIPELLLAEGAKSEGVAAKLPWSESIARAKSGATLRAVRATVPTGARITAEEVKAYYDANLSFYDSPERVHVFRILVATEAEAIGHIATLKKELTLKVFTDLAREKSLDKATNMRGGNLGFLGPDGASNEAGLKADPMLVTAAKTVRDGELCPKPVVEGTSFAIVWRRGTVAATKRTLEEATPQIRDTLARRALEEATKRHLDELKVAKVTNRDDAPLSLFNVPIDDGPMTGRPDSGKKP
;
A
#
# COMPACT_ATOMS: atom_id res chain seq x y z
N MET A 1 19.51 -13.99 -72.95
CA MET A 1 20.26 -14.77 -71.93
C MET A 1 19.82 -14.35 -70.57
N PRO A 2 19.02 -15.15 -69.84
CA PRO A 2 18.59 -14.81 -68.50
C PRO A 2 19.54 -15.52 -67.49
N PHE A 3 20.06 -14.74 -66.54
CA PHE A 3 20.80 -15.22 -65.37
C PHE A 3 19.86 -15.84 -64.34
N PHE A 4 19.97 -17.14 -64.13
CA PHE A 4 19.36 -17.85 -63.03
C PHE A 4 20.18 -17.57 -61.73
N SER A 5 19.61 -16.82 -60.79
CA SER A 5 20.19 -16.67 -59.47
C SER A 5 19.62 -17.76 -58.55
N CYS A 6 20.46 -18.71 -58.19
CA CYS A 6 20.13 -19.82 -57.32
C CYS A 6 20.19 -19.30 -55.86
N VAL A 7 19.02 -19.08 -55.21
CA VAL A 7 18.95 -18.77 -53.79
C VAL A 7 18.99 -20.10 -53.03
N LEU A 8 20.13 -20.33 -52.37
CA LEU A 8 20.33 -21.45 -51.46
C LEU A 8 19.65 -21.16 -50.14
N LEU A 9 18.48 -21.77 -49.92
CA LEU A 9 17.82 -21.75 -48.59
C LEU A 9 18.60 -22.68 -47.64
N LEU A 10 19.37 -22.09 -46.71
CA LEU A 10 19.95 -22.80 -45.60
C LEU A 10 18.84 -23.08 -44.57
N ALA A 11 18.33 -24.28 -44.51
CA ALA A 11 17.47 -24.76 -43.43
C ALA A 11 18.34 -24.94 -42.18
N LEU A 12 18.20 -24.01 -41.21
CA LEU A 12 18.80 -24.15 -39.88
C LEU A 12 17.99 -25.22 -39.13
N ALA A 13 18.45 -26.45 -39.14
CA ALA A 13 17.94 -27.52 -38.30
C ALA A 13 18.36 -27.20 -36.85
N ALA A 14 17.40 -26.81 -36.03
CA ALA A 14 17.60 -26.68 -34.59
C ALA A 14 17.82 -28.08 -34.00
N THR A 15 19.08 -28.47 -33.82
CA THR A 15 19.46 -29.69 -33.10
C THR A 15 19.29 -29.42 -31.60
N GLY A 16 18.07 -29.70 -31.08
CA GLY A 16 17.84 -29.77 -29.64
C GLY A 16 18.72 -30.87 -29.04
N SER A 17 19.33 -30.62 -27.90
CA SER A 17 20.11 -31.62 -27.17
C SER A 17 19.25 -32.85 -26.87
N PRO A 18 19.80 -34.07 -26.90
CA PRO A 18 19.06 -35.29 -26.52
C PRO A 18 18.44 -35.20 -25.10
N ARG A 19 19.00 -34.38 -24.27
CA ARG A 19 18.50 -34.09 -22.89
C ARG A 19 17.26 -33.26 -22.91
N ASP A 20 17.15 -32.29 -23.80
CA ASP A 20 15.97 -31.42 -23.96
C ASP A 20 14.80 -32.20 -24.57
N ALA A 21 15.08 -33.09 -25.52
CA ALA A 21 14.08 -33.98 -26.12
C ALA A 21 13.51 -34.99 -25.08
N ALA A 22 14.37 -35.54 -24.21
CA ALA A 22 13.94 -36.45 -23.16
C ALA A 22 13.12 -35.70 -22.06
N ALA A 23 13.47 -34.46 -21.72
CA ALA A 23 12.71 -33.61 -20.78
C ALA A 23 11.32 -33.28 -21.34
N THR A 24 11.23 -32.90 -22.61
CA THR A 24 9.95 -32.60 -23.28
C THR A 24 9.05 -33.84 -23.37
N ALA A 25 9.61 -35.02 -23.66
CA ALA A 25 8.85 -36.28 -23.70
C ALA A 25 8.31 -36.67 -22.30
N ALA A 26 9.08 -36.41 -21.23
CA ALA A 26 8.63 -36.66 -19.86
C ALA A 26 7.50 -35.71 -19.43
N GLU A 27 7.59 -34.42 -19.81
CA GLU A 27 6.55 -33.42 -19.56
C GLU A 27 5.25 -33.76 -20.31
N ASP A 28 5.35 -34.20 -21.57
CA ASP A 28 4.20 -34.61 -22.36
C ASP A 28 3.54 -35.88 -21.80
N ALA A 29 4.34 -36.87 -21.35
CA ALA A 29 3.81 -38.05 -20.67
C ALA A 29 3.10 -37.69 -19.33
N ASP A 30 3.66 -36.79 -18.53
CA ASP A 30 3.01 -36.34 -17.29
C ASP A 30 1.71 -35.54 -17.56
N ARG A 31 1.70 -34.71 -18.60
CA ARG A 31 0.51 -34.00 -19.07
C ARG A 31 -0.57 -34.99 -19.54
N ALA A 32 -0.22 -35.97 -20.31
CA ALA A 32 -1.15 -37.03 -20.77
C ALA A 32 -1.71 -37.82 -19.58
N ARG A 33 -0.87 -38.21 -18.62
CA ARG A 33 -1.26 -38.90 -17.39
C ARG A 33 -2.25 -38.04 -16.57
N LYS A 34 -1.97 -36.76 -16.36
CA LYS A 34 -2.81 -35.83 -15.63
C LYS A 34 -4.15 -35.57 -16.29
N ALA A 35 -4.26 -35.73 -17.60
CA ALA A 35 -5.49 -35.55 -18.35
C ALA A 35 -6.44 -36.75 -18.27
N VAL A 36 -6.02 -37.90 -17.73
CA VAL A 36 -6.87 -39.09 -17.61
C VAL A 36 -8.02 -38.81 -16.68
N VAL A 37 -9.26 -39.07 -17.15
CA VAL A 37 -10.48 -38.92 -16.36
C VAL A 37 -10.61 -40.10 -15.40
N VAL A 38 -10.80 -39.78 -14.09
CA VAL A 38 -10.95 -40.77 -13.03
C VAL A 38 -12.42 -41.06 -12.74
N VAL A 39 -13.26 -40.01 -12.72
CA VAL A 39 -14.70 -40.13 -12.42
C VAL A 39 -15.50 -39.10 -13.21
N LYS A 40 -16.71 -39.47 -13.60
CA LYS A 40 -17.74 -38.61 -14.20
C LYS A 40 -18.99 -38.64 -13.34
N VAL A 41 -19.51 -37.47 -13.00
CA VAL A 41 -20.78 -37.33 -12.27
C VAL A 41 -21.62 -36.25 -12.97
N GLY A 42 -22.73 -36.64 -13.55
CA GLY A 42 -23.51 -35.76 -14.42
C GLY A 42 -22.68 -35.23 -15.58
N GLY A 43 -22.58 -33.93 -15.69
CA GLY A 43 -21.74 -33.25 -16.70
C GLY A 43 -20.32 -32.93 -16.23
N ALA A 44 -19.96 -33.24 -14.99
CA ALA A 44 -18.63 -32.96 -14.44
C ALA A 44 -17.70 -34.18 -14.62
N GLU A 45 -16.46 -33.89 -15.01
CA GLU A 45 -15.36 -34.86 -15.10
C GLU A 45 -14.24 -34.44 -14.17
N VAL A 46 -13.65 -35.39 -13.44
CA VAL A 46 -12.47 -35.11 -12.59
C VAL A 46 -11.31 -35.95 -13.10
N THR A 47 -10.20 -35.27 -13.36
CA THR A 47 -8.98 -35.85 -13.87
C THR A 47 -7.98 -36.23 -12.76
N VAL A 48 -6.98 -37.05 -13.11
CA VAL A 48 -5.85 -37.38 -12.23
C VAL A 48 -5.16 -36.10 -11.72
N GLY A 49 -4.92 -35.12 -12.60
CA GLY A 49 -4.25 -33.87 -12.23
C GLY A 49 -5.04 -33.04 -11.23
N GLU A 50 -6.38 -33.01 -11.38
CA GLU A 50 -7.25 -32.32 -10.41
C GLU A 50 -7.26 -33.01 -9.04
N LEU A 51 -7.32 -34.34 -9.01
CA LEU A 51 -7.24 -35.10 -7.75
C LEU A 51 -5.91 -34.88 -7.05
N GLU A 52 -4.78 -34.90 -7.81
CA GLU A 52 -3.46 -34.62 -7.26
C GLU A 52 -3.37 -33.20 -6.69
N ALA A 53 -3.90 -32.19 -7.38
CA ALA A 53 -3.91 -30.83 -6.90
C ALA A 53 -4.74 -30.64 -5.63
N ARG A 54 -5.91 -31.32 -5.57
CA ARG A 54 -6.78 -31.28 -4.38
C ARG A 54 -6.12 -31.98 -3.19
N LEU A 55 -5.51 -33.16 -3.39
CA LEU A 55 -4.78 -33.88 -2.33
C LEU A 55 -3.56 -33.12 -1.83
N ALA A 56 -2.83 -32.43 -2.74
CA ALA A 56 -1.68 -31.61 -2.37
C ALA A 56 -2.01 -30.41 -1.48
N ALA A 57 -3.25 -29.94 -1.51
CA ALA A 57 -3.74 -28.87 -0.64
C ALA A 57 -4.08 -29.33 0.79
N ILE A 58 -4.12 -30.64 1.03
CA ILE A 58 -4.43 -31.22 2.37
C ILE A 58 -3.14 -31.43 3.14
N PRO A 59 -3.08 -30.98 4.42
CA PRO A 59 -1.93 -31.27 5.30
C PRO A 59 -1.68 -32.78 5.41
N ARG A 60 -0.41 -33.21 5.37
CA ARG A 60 -0.04 -34.64 5.32
C ARG A 60 -0.65 -35.46 6.44
N PHE A 61 -0.76 -34.94 7.65
CA PHE A 61 -1.33 -35.67 8.78
C PHE A 61 -2.84 -35.98 8.59
N GLN A 62 -3.58 -35.14 7.84
CA GLN A 62 -5.00 -35.37 7.55
C GLN A 62 -5.22 -36.37 6.43
N LEU A 63 -4.21 -36.66 5.62
CA LEU A 63 -4.34 -37.68 4.57
C LEU A 63 -4.63 -39.07 5.15
N TYR A 64 -4.15 -39.37 6.34
CA TYR A 64 -4.41 -40.64 7.01
C TYR A 64 -5.88 -40.85 7.45
N ASP A 65 -6.69 -39.80 7.46
CA ASP A 65 -8.13 -39.92 7.68
C ASP A 65 -8.82 -40.64 6.52
N PHE A 66 -8.20 -40.65 5.33
CA PHE A 66 -8.73 -41.32 4.15
C PHE A 66 -8.27 -42.76 3.97
N GLY A 67 -7.18 -43.17 4.59
CA GLY A 67 -6.63 -44.51 4.52
C GLY A 67 -5.22 -44.57 5.07
N LYS A 68 -4.66 -45.80 5.18
CA LYS A 68 -3.32 -46.06 5.72
C LYS A 68 -2.25 -46.20 4.61
N THR A 69 -2.67 -46.52 3.41
CA THR A 69 -1.80 -46.69 2.24
C THR A 69 -2.12 -45.62 1.18
N PRO A 70 -1.18 -45.31 0.28
CA PRO A 70 -1.45 -44.37 -0.82
C PRO A 70 -2.66 -44.78 -1.69
N ALA A 71 -2.89 -46.09 -1.87
CA ALA A 71 -4.05 -46.59 -2.61
C ALA A 71 -5.36 -46.29 -1.85
N GLU A 72 -5.42 -46.63 -0.57
CA GLU A 72 -6.59 -46.38 0.30
C GLU A 72 -6.86 -44.88 0.41
N ILE A 73 -5.83 -44.04 0.53
CA ILE A 73 -5.97 -42.59 0.60
C ILE A 73 -6.64 -42.05 -0.68
N ARG A 74 -6.16 -42.47 -1.85
CA ARG A 74 -6.77 -42.05 -3.14
C ARG A 74 -8.23 -42.48 -3.25
N GLN A 75 -8.52 -43.75 -2.93
CA GLN A 75 -9.87 -44.30 -2.94
C GLN A 75 -10.77 -43.56 -1.93
N GLY A 76 -10.33 -43.50 -0.66
CA GLY A 76 -11.10 -42.88 0.41
C GLY A 76 -11.36 -41.38 0.17
N PHE A 77 -10.42 -40.64 -0.42
CA PHE A 77 -10.63 -39.25 -0.78
C PHE A 77 -11.63 -39.12 -1.93
N LEU A 78 -11.51 -39.95 -2.95
CA LEU A 78 -12.46 -39.98 -4.09
C LEU A 78 -13.89 -40.28 -3.61
N ASP A 79 -14.08 -41.36 -2.83
CA ASP A 79 -15.40 -41.86 -2.45
C ASP A 79 -16.08 -41.02 -1.36
N ARG A 80 -15.30 -40.48 -0.42
CA ARG A 80 -15.86 -39.76 0.73
C ARG A 80 -15.93 -38.25 0.56
N ILE A 81 -15.15 -37.68 -0.36
CA ILE A 81 -15.13 -36.24 -0.55
C ILE A 81 -15.55 -35.87 -1.98
N VAL A 82 -14.85 -36.37 -3.00
CA VAL A 82 -14.99 -35.84 -4.36
C VAL A 82 -16.34 -36.24 -4.97
N ILE A 83 -16.72 -37.51 -4.89
CA ILE A 83 -17.99 -38.00 -5.45
C ILE A 83 -19.20 -37.36 -4.76
N PRO A 84 -19.29 -37.33 -3.41
CA PRO A 84 -20.39 -36.63 -2.72
C PRO A 84 -20.48 -35.15 -3.05
N GLU A 85 -19.34 -34.45 -3.15
CA GLU A 85 -19.30 -33.04 -3.56
C GLU A 85 -19.91 -32.83 -4.95
N LEU A 86 -19.51 -33.67 -5.91
CA LEU A 86 -20.05 -33.61 -7.27
C LEU A 86 -21.52 -33.94 -7.36
N LEU A 87 -21.98 -34.94 -6.61
CA LEU A 87 -23.39 -35.30 -6.55
C LEU A 87 -24.25 -34.19 -5.98
N LEU A 88 -23.78 -33.54 -4.89
CA LEU A 88 -24.44 -32.39 -4.31
C LEU A 88 -24.45 -31.18 -5.25
N ALA A 89 -23.36 -30.95 -5.95
CA ALA A 89 -23.26 -29.88 -6.94
C ALA A 89 -24.22 -30.10 -8.13
N GLU A 90 -24.36 -31.33 -8.60
CA GLU A 90 -25.30 -31.66 -9.68
C GLU A 90 -26.78 -31.58 -9.19
N GLY A 91 -27.06 -32.01 -7.95
CA GLY A 91 -28.34 -31.80 -7.32
C GLY A 91 -28.70 -30.30 -7.20
N ALA A 92 -27.76 -29.49 -6.71
CA ALA A 92 -27.95 -28.04 -6.60
C ALA A 92 -28.18 -27.37 -7.98
N LYS A 93 -27.54 -27.88 -9.04
CA LYS A 93 -27.73 -27.40 -10.40
C LYS A 93 -29.15 -27.76 -10.92
N SER A 94 -29.62 -29.00 -10.70
CA SER A 94 -30.96 -29.44 -11.12
C SER A 94 -32.08 -28.67 -10.38
N GLU A 95 -31.84 -28.29 -9.13
CA GLU A 95 -32.77 -27.48 -8.32
C GLU A 95 -32.70 -25.98 -8.60
N GLY A 96 -31.76 -25.52 -9.43
CA GLY A 96 -31.56 -24.12 -9.74
C GLY A 96 -31.08 -23.27 -8.55
N VAL A 97 -30.39 -23.88 -7.59
CA VAL A 97 -29.94 -23.22 -6.34
C VAL A 97 -29.10 -22.01 -6.64
N ALA A 98 -28.27 -22.04 -7.70
CA ALA A 98 -27.39 -20.95 -8.08
C ALA A 98 -28.09 -19.62 -8.41
N ALA A 99 -29.40 -19.69 -8.77
CA ALA A 99 -30.22 -18.52 -9.07
C ALA A 99 -30.97 -17.97 -7.85
N LYS A 100 -31.01 -18.72 -6.74
CA LYS A 100 -31.76 -18.37 -5.53
C LYS A 100 -30.87 -17.59 -4.54
N LEU A 101 -31.46 -16.62 -3.84
CA LEU A 101 -30.81 -15.97 -2.69
C LEU A 101 -30.74 -16.95 -1.52
N PRO A 102 -29.67 -16.90 -0.69
CA PRO A 102 -28.50 -16.02 -0.77
C PRO A 102 -27.35 -16.59 -1.64
N TRP A 103 -27.56 -17.74 -2.30
CA TRP A 103 -26.53 -18.50 -3.00
C TRP A 103 -26.02 -17.79 -4.25
N SER A 104 -26.90 -17.11 -4.99
CA SER A 104 -26.53 -16.32 -6.17
C SER A 104 -25.50 -15.23 -5.84
N GLU A 105 -25.67 -14.54 -4.71
CA GLU A 105 -24.72 -13.54 -4.24
C GLU A 105 -23.39 -14.17 -3.80
N SER A 106 -23.45 -15.34 -3.13
CA SER A 106 -22.24 -16.06 -2.70
C SER A 106 -21.40 -16.50 -3.89
N ILE A 107 -22.04 -17.00 -4.94
CA ILE A 107 -21.41 -17.38 -6.19
C ILE A 107 -20.82 -16.14 -6.90
N ALA A 108 -21.56 -15.02 -6.94
CA ALA A 108 -21.07 -13.78 -7.52
C ALA A 108 -19.82 -13.27 -6.78
N ARG A 109 -19.82 -13.28 -5.45
CA ARG A 109 -18.65 -12.94 -4.63
C ARG A 109 -17.45 -13.88 -4.89
N ALA A 110 -17.70 -15.18 -4.99
CA ALA A 110 -16.65 -16.16 -5.28
C ALA A 110 -16.02 -15.94 -6.66
N LYS A 111 -16.84 -15.68 -7.68
CA LYS A 111 -16.37 -15.32 -9.04
C LYS A 111 -15.56 -14.04 -9.04
N SER A 112 -16.04 -12.99 -8.36
CA SER A 112 -15.32 -11.72 -8.19
C SER A 112 -13.95 -11.93 -7.52
N GLY A 113 -13.91 -12.70 -6.44
CA GLY A 113 -12.65 -13.05 -5.77
C GLY A 113 -11.69 -13.84 -6.65
N ALA A 114 -12.21 -14.76 -7.49
CA ALA A 114 -11.39 -15.51 -8.45
C ALA A 114 -10.78 -14.60 -9.52
N THR A 115 -11.57 -13.67 -10.06
CA THR A 115 -11.09 -12.67 -11.03
C THR A 115 -9.99 -11.80 -10.43
N LEU A 116 -10.19 -11.31 -9.21
CA LEU A 116 -9.15 -10.51 -8.52
C LEU A 116 -7.85 -11.32 -8.29
N ARG A 117 -7.95 -12.61 -7.96
CA ARG A 117 -6.77 -13.48 -7.85
C ARG A 117 -6.05 -13.63 -9.18
N ALA A 118 -6.80 -13.80 -10.28
CA ALA A 118 -6.23 -13.88 -11.62
C ALA A 118 -5.49 -12.57 -11.99
N VAL A 119 -6.10 -11.40 -11.73
CA VAL A 119 -5.44 -10.10 -11.94
C VAL A 119 -4.16 -9.99 -11.10
N ARG A 120 -4.21 -10.39 -9.83
CA ARG A 120 -3.02 -10.39 -8.94
C ARG A 120 -1.90 -11.27 -9.47
N ALA A 121 -2.22 -12.39 -10.06
CA ALA A 121 -1.22 -13.32 -10.62
C ALA A 121 -0.47 -12.73 -11.83
N THR A 122 -1.02 -11.72 -12.51
CA THR A 122 -0.36 -11.03 -13.63
C THR A 122 0.59 -9.92 -13.20
N VAL A 123 0.51 -9.47 -11.94
CA VAL A 123 1.28 -8.35 -11.42
C VAL A 123 2.63 -8.84 -10.87
N PRO A 124 3.74 -8.10 -11.10
CA PRO A 124 5.03 -8.43 -10.51
C PRO A 124 4.96 -8.44 -8.98
N THR A 125 5.51 -9.47 -8.37
CA THR A 125 5.79 -9.48 -6.93
C THR A 125 6.97 -8.56 -6.62
N GLY A 126 7.18 -8.17 -5.36
CA GLY A 126 8.33 -7.36 -4.96
C GLY A 126 9.68 -7.91 -5.43
N ALA A 127 9.81 -9.23 -5.58
CA ALA A 127 11.02 -9.88 -6.10
C ALA A 127 11.29 -9.58 -7.60
N ARG A 128 10.27 -9.21 -8.37
CA ARG A 128 10.39 -8.87 -9.80
C ARG A 128 10.54 -7.38 -10.07
N ILE A 129 10.44 -6.53 -9.04
CA ILE A 129 10.74 -5.09 -9.15
C ILE A 129 12.24 -4.95 -9.36
N THR A 130 12.63 -4.25 -10.42
CA THR A 130 14.03 -4.11 -10.80
C THR A 130 14.80 -3.14 -9.89
N ALA A 131 16.12 -3.19 -9.93
CA ALA A 131 16.95 -2.26 -9.17
C ALA A 131 16.81 -0.80 -9.69
N GLU A 132 16.60 -0.66 -11.00
CA GLU A 132 16.40 0.64 -11.67
C GLU A 132 15.09 1.29 -11.21
N GLU A 133 13.99 0.53 -11.10
CA GLU A 133 12.71 1.02 -10.59
C GLU A 133 12.81 1.45 -9.13
N VAL A 134 13.53 0.67 -8.31
CA VAL A 134 13.78 0.99 -6.90
C VAL A 134 14.59 2.29 -6.81
N LYS A 135 15.66 2.42 -7.59
CA LYS A 135 16.49 3.61 -7.60
C LYS A 135 15.72 4.85 -8.07
N ALA A 136 14.95 4.72 -9.14
CA ALA A 136 14.12 5.81 -9.66
C ALA A 136 13.11 6.30 -8.62
N TYR A 137 12.46 5.35 -7.90
CA TYR A 137 11.54 5.68 -6.82
C TYR A 137 12.26 6.38 -5.65
N TYR A 138 13.43 5.88 -5.23
CA TYR A 138 14.21 6.47 -4.16
C TYR A 138 14.62 7.91 -4.50
N ASP A 139 15.17 8.13 -5.69
CA ASP A 139 15.63 9.46 -6.15
C ASP A 139 14.46 10.45 -6.25
N ALA A 140 13.30 10.00 -6.76
CA ALA A 140 12.10 10.83 -6.86
C ALA A 140 11.47 11.17 -5.49
N ASN A 141 11.79 10.40 -4.45
CA ASN A 141 11.25 10.56 -3.10
C ASN A 141 12.36 10.78 -2.05
N LEU A 142 13.49 11.34 -2.45
CA LEU A 142 14.68 11.47 -1.60
C LEU A 142 14.39 12.13 -0.26
N SER A 143 13.50 13.12 -0.22
CA SER A 143 13.11 13.83 1.00
C SER A 143 12.50 12.95 2.10
N PHE A 144 11.98 11.76 1.76
CA PHE A 144 11.52 10.78 2.75
C PHE A 144 12.65 9.92 3.32
N TYR A 145 13.76 9.83 2.61
CA TYR A 145 14.90 8.97 2.96
C TYR A 145 16.11 9.74 3.44
N ASP A 146 16.30 10.96 2.93
CA ASP A 146 17.36 11.86 3.33
C ASP A 146 16.78 13.26 3.56
N SER A 147 16.50 13.56 4.81
CA SER A 147 15.99 14.86 5.22
C SER A 147 16.77 15.40 6.41
N PRO A 148 17.15 16.66 6.40
CA PRO A 148 17.85 17.27 7.53
C PRO A 148 16.94 17.35 8.75
N GLU A 149 17.57 17.51 9.92
CA GLU A 149 16.86 17.86 11.15
C GLU A 149 16.10 19.16 10.96
N ARG A 150 14.84 19.18 11.41
CA ARG A 150 13.98 20.36 11.40
C ARG A 150 13.52 20.70 12.82
N VAL A 151 13.49 21.99 13.13
CA VAL A 151 13.04 22.47 14.43
C VAL A 151 11.71 23.20 14.29
N HIS A 152 10.78 22.91 15.18
CA HIS A 152 9.50 23.61 15.27
C HIS A 152 9.70 24.90 16.04
N VAL A 153 9.51 26.03 15.37
CA VAL A 153 9.83 27.37 15.90
C VAL A 153 8.58 28.22 15.95
N PHE A 154 8.43 28.88 17.08
CA PHE A 154 7.51 30.01 17.26
C PHE A 154 8.31 31.29 17.42
N ARG A 155 7.84 32.40 16.83
CA ARG A 155 8.52 33.68 16.80
C ARG A 155 7.58 34.84 17.16
N ILE A 156 8.08 35.76 17.97
CA ILE A 156 7.48 37.09 18.15
C ILE A 156 8.51 38.11 17.69
N LEU A 157 8.13 38.96 16.74
CA LEU A 157 9.00 39.99 16.19
C LEU A 157 8.63 41.36 16.80
N VAL A 158 9.62 42.06 17.37
CA VAL A 158 9.41 43.37 18.02
C VAL A 158 10.45 44.36 17.49
N ALA A 159 10.20 45.66 17.71
CA ALA A 159 11.02 46.72 17.12
C ALA A 159 12.37 46.92 17.83
N THR A 160 12.43 46.69 19.14
CA THR A 160 13.64 46.99 19.92
C THR A 160 14.14 45.78 20.73
N GLU A 161 15.43 45.74 20.96
CA GLU A 161 16.04 44.69 21.79
C GLU A 161 15.54 44.75 23.25
N ALA A 162 15.38 45.97 23.79
CA ALA A 162 14.87 46.16 25.16
C ALA A 162 13.46 45.57 25.34
N GLU A 163 12.58 45.78 24.37
CA GLU A 163 11.23 45.21 24.34
C GLU A 163 11.29 43.67 24.29
N ALA A 164 12.14 43.13 23.43
CA ALA A 164 12.33 41.67 23.32
C ALA A 164 12.81 41.06 24.65
N ILE A 165 13.79 41.67 25.29
CA ILE A 165 14.33 41.23 26.59
C ILE A 165 13.23 41.27 27.66
N GLY A 166 12.42 42.34 27.72
CA GLY A 166 11.31 42.44 28.61
C GLY A 166 10.26 41.33 28.47
N HIS A 167 9.90 41.02 27.22
CA HIS A 167 8.99 39.93 26.90
C HIS A 167 9.58 38.56 27.21
N ILE A 168 10.87 38.33 26.93
CA ILE A 168 11.56 37.07 27.28
C ILE A 168 11.52 36.89 28.82
N ALA A 169 11.77 37.94 29.60
CA ALA A 169 11.72 37.88 31.07
C ALA A 169 10.29 37.55 31.60
N THR A 170 9.26 38.06 30.94
CA THR A 170 7.87 37.73 31.25
C THR A 170 7.54 36.30 30.89
N LEU A 171 7.87 35.85 29.68
CA LEU A 171 7.63 34.49 29.19
C LEU A 171 8.37 33.43 30.02
N LYS A 172 9.55 33.74 30.55
CA LYS A 172 10.30 32.80 31.42
C LYS A 172 9.55 32.51 32.74
N LYS A 173 8.67 33.40 33.21
CA LYS A 173 7.88 33.15 34.42
C LYS A 173 6.74 32.15 34.18
N GLU A 174 6.13 32.21 32.99
CA GLU A 174 5.05 31.35 32.59
C GLU A 174 5.10 31.14 31.08
N LEU A 175 5.76 30.05 30.65
CA LEU A 175 5.90 29.68 29.24
C LEU A 175 4.87 28.61 28.87
N THR A 176 3.68 29.07 28.48
CA THR A 176 2.65 28.20 27.92
C THR A 176 2.33 28.58 26.49
N LEU A 177 1.73 27.64 25.73
CA LEU A 177 1.34 27.91 24.34
C LEU A 177 0.38 29.10 24.29
N LYS A 178 -0.58 29.16 25.22
CA LYS A 178 -1.57 30.25 25.30
C LYS A 178 -0.90 31.59 25.50
N VAL A 179 -0.03 31.71 26.52
CA VAL A 179 0.64 32.98 26.85
C VAL A 179 1.51 33.47 25.68
N PHE A 180 2.25 32.57 25.06
CA PHE A 180 3.10 32.93 23.92
C PHE A 180 2.27 33.35 22.70
N THR A 181 1.20 32.61 22.38
CA THR A 181 0.36 32.91 21.19
C THR A 181 -0.44 34.18 21.37
N ASP A 182 -0.91 34.47 22.57
CA ASP A 182 -1.62 35.72 22.86
C ASP A 182 -0.67 36.91 22.75
N LEU A 183 0.56 36.81 23.28
CA LEU A 183 1.59 37.82 23.14
C LEU A 183 2.00 38.03 21.66
N ALA A 184 2.11 36.95 20.88
CA ALA A 184 2.41 37.04 19.46
C ALA A 184 1.31 37.78 18.69
N ARG A 185 0.04 37.53 18.99
CA ARG A 185 -1.10 38.24 18.37
C ARG A 185 -1.11 39.71 18.67
N GLU A 186 -0.80 40.07 19.94
CA GLU A 186 -0.85 41.42 20.40
C GLU A 186 0.37 42.26 19.97
N LYS A 187 1.56 41.72 20.13
CA LYS A 187 2.81 42.48 20.02
C LYS A 187 3.65 42.21 18.79
N SER A 188 3.44 41.06 18.07
CA SER A 188 4.30 40.75 16.94
C SER A 188 4.09 41.67 15.76
N LEU A 189 5.18 42.21 15.25
CA LEU A 189 5.26 42.97 13.99
C LEU A 189 5.06 42.07 12.75
N ASP A 190 5.28 40.76 12.88
CA ASP A 190 5.08 39.80 11.79
C ASP A 190 3.60 39.52 11.57
N LYS A 191 3.01 40.20 10.58
CA LYS A 191 1.59 40.07 10.23
C LYS A 191 1.25 38.76 9.55
N ALA A 192 2.24 38.06 9.00
CA ALA A 192 2.04 36.78 8.33
C ALA A 192 1.74 35.62 9.31
N THR A 193 2.33 35.70 10.51
CA THR A 193 2.23 34.60 11.50
C THR A 193 1.63 35.00 12.84
N ASN A 194 1.46 36.29 13.14
CA ASN A 194 0.94 36.73 14.44
C ASN A 194 -0.45 36.15 14.78
N MET A 195 -1.36 36.07 13.78
CA MET A 195 -2.69 35.46 13.97
C MET A 195 -2.64 33.94 14.20
N ARG A 196 -1.56 33.30 13.79
CA ARG A 196 -1.25 31.89 14.10
C ARG A 196 -0.40 31.75 15.37
N GLY A 197 -0.33 32.80 16.19
CA GLY A 197 0.43 32.83 17.44
C GLY A 197 1.96 32.77 17.24
N GLY A 198 2.45 33.26 16.09
CA GLY A 198 3.89 33.27 15.77
C GLY A 198 4.43 31.91 15.30
N ASN A 199 3.58 30.96 14.96
CA ASN A 199 3.99 29.62 14.50
C ASN A 199 4.63 29.71 13.11
N LEU A 200 5.92 29.36 13.00
CA LEU A 200 6.67 29.28 11.75
C LEU A 200 6.69 27.87 11.13
N GLY A 201 6.13 26.86 11.81
CA GLY A 201 6.21 25.46 11.41
C GLY A 201 7.57 24.83 11.72
N PHE A 202 7.86 23.72 11.05
CA PHE A 202 9.15 23.03 11.15
C PHE A 202 10.13 23.61 10.13
N LEU A 203 11.17 24.27 10.62
CA LEU A 203 12.18 24.92 9.81
C LEU A 203 13.35 23.99 9.56
N GLY A 204 13.78 23.90 8.30
CA GLY A 204 15.03 23.29 7.90
C GLY A 204 16.24 24.18 8.23
N PRO A 205 17.48 23.66 8.07
CA PRO A 205 18.70 24.43 8.33
C PRO A 205 18.81 25.73 7.52
N ASP A 206 18.18 25.77 6.36
CA ASP A 206 18.14 26.92 5.43
C ASP A 206 16.98 27.89 5.71
N GLY A 207 16.23 27.67 6.79
CA GLY A 207 15.06 28.45 7.17
C GLY A 207 13.78 28.12 6.40
N ALA A 208 13.82 27.17 5.46
CA ALA A 208 12.61 26.73 4.76
C ALA A 208 11.63 26.04 5.72
N SER A 209 10.38 26.46 5.69
CA SER A 209 9.31 25.87 6.50
C SER A 209 8.57 24.75 5.77
N ASN A 210 7.98 23.83 6.52
CA ASN A 210 6.95 22.93 6.01
C ASN A 210 5.62 23.63 5.69
N GLU A 211 5.44 24.86 6.16
CA GLU A 211 4.28 25.70 5.82
C GLU A 211 4.49 26.32 4.44
N ALA A 212 3.51 26.19 3.56
CA ALA A 212 3.62 26.67 2.18
C ALA A 212 3.91 28.18 2.11
N GLY A 213 4.91 28.56 1.34
CA GLY A 213 5.27 29.96 1.10
C GLY A 213 5.98 30.67 2.25
N LEU A 214 6.33 29.94 3.32
CA LEU A 214 7.04 30.53 4.48
C LEU A 214 8.50 30.13 4.47
N LYS A 215 9.36 31.14 4.51
CA LYS A 215 10.80 31.00 4.75
C LYS A 215 11.23 31.98 5.83
N ALA A 216 11.87 31.47 6.86
CA ALA A 216 12.39 32.25 7.97
C ALA A 216 13.89 32.49 7.81
N ASP A 217 14.44 33.45 8.56
CA ASP A 217 15.86 33.65 8.62
C ASP A 217 16.56 32.41 9.23
N PRO A 218 17.58 31.82 8.58
CA PRO A 218 18.33 30.69 9.13
C PRO A 218 18.93 30.93 10.51
N MET A 219 19.18 32.20 10.88
CA MET A 219 19.65 32.56 12.22
C MET A 219 18.66 32.18 13.32
N LEU A 220 17.35 32.15 13.04
CA LEU A 220 16.34 31.68 13.97
C LEU A 220 16.49 30.19 14.26
N VAL A 221 16.80 29.40 13.22
CA VAL A 221 17.06 27.96 13.35
C VAL A 221 18.32 27.72 14.18
N THR A 222 19.39 28.49 13.89
CA THR A 222 20.63 28.43 14.63
C THR A 222 20.42 28.76 16.10
N ALA A 223 19.68 29.81 16.39
CA ALA A 223 19.35 30.18 17.77
C ALA A 223 18.46 29.12 18.46
N ALA A 224 17.44 28.60 17.77
CA ALA A 224 16.58 27.55 18.31
C ALA A 224 17.36 26.27 18.66
N LYS A 225 18.42 25.94 17.91
CA LYS A 225 19.27 24.77 18.20
C LYS A 225 20.15 24.92 19.45
N THR A 226 20.27 26.11 20.01
CA THR A 226 21.03 26.33 21.27
C THR A 226 20.25 25.96 22.53
N VAL A 227 18.94 25.72 22.40
CA VAL A 227 18.03 25.38 23.51
C VAL A 227 17.36 24.04 23.25
N ARG A 228 16.75 23.44 24.28
CA ARG A 228 16.01 22.18 24.17
C ARG A 228 14.58 22.39 23.68
N ASP A 229 13.93 21.32 23.28
CA ASP A 229 12.51 21.34 22.96
C ASP A 229 11.68 21.83 24.17
N GLY A 230 10.77 22.75 23.92
CA GLY A 230 9.99 23.42 24.94
C GLY A 230 10.63 24.67 25.53
N GLU A 231 11.89 24.98 25.22
CA GLU A 231 12.60 26.12 25.83
C GLU A 231 12.57 27.36 24.93
N LEU A 232 12.59 28.51 25.59
CA LEU A 232 12.71 29.85 24.99
C LEU A 232 14.19 30.21 24.84
N CYS A 233 14.60 30.76 23.69
CA CYS A 233 15.94 31.29 23.52
C CYS A 233 16.20 32.39 24.57
N PRO A 234 17.34 32.35 25.29
CA PRO A 234 17.61 33.26 26.41
C PRO A 234 17.86 34.69 25.96
N LYS A 235 18.21 34.92 24.71
CA LYS A 235 18.50 36.22 24.09
C LYS A 235 17.65 36.43 22.84
N PRO A 236 17.29 37.67 22.53
CA PRO A 236 16.66 37.98 21.24
C PRO A 236 17.57 37.67 20.09
N VAL A 237 16.99 37.34 18.92
CA VAL A 237 17.72 37.15 17.67
C VAL A 237 17.45 38.34 16.77
N VAL A 238 18.52 38.92 16.22
CA VAL A 238 18.41 40.02 15.26
C VAL A 238 17.85 39.49 13.96
N GLU A 239 16.78 40.07 13.47
CA GLU A 239 16.15 39.73 12.20
C GLU A 239 15.88 41.02 11.40
N GLY A 240 16.74 41.33 10.44
CA GLY A 240 16.69 42.60 9.74
C GLY A 240 16.92 43.79 10.69
N THR A 241 15.92 44.70 10.78
CA THR A 241 15.92 45.84 11.68
C THR A 241 15.17 45.59 12.99
N SER A 242 14.71 44.38 13.22
CA SER A 242 13.84 43.97 14.32
C SER A 242 14.49 42.87 15.18
N PHE A 243 13.87 42.52 16.27
CA PHE A 243 14.34 41.53 17.24
C PHE A 243 13.29 40.41 17.42
N ALA A 244 13.73 39.18 17.20
CA ALA A 244 12.90 38.00 17.31
C ALA A 244 13.04 37.32 18.68
N ILE A 245 11.91 37.04 19.32
CA ILE A 245 11.80 36.19 20.49
C ILE A 245 11.50 34.79 19.96
N VAL A 246 12.40 33.83 20.18
CA VAL A 246 12.38 32.51 19.57
C VAL A 246 12.07 31.44 20.62
N TRP A 247 11.08 30.62 20.35
CA TRP A 247 10.69 29.48 21.16
C TRP A 247 10.80 28.19 20.35
N ARG A 248 11.65 27.26 20.77
CA ARG A 248 11.75 25.92 20.20
C ARG A 248 10.68 25.04 20.79
N ARG A 249 9.74 24.58 19.98
CA ARG A 249 8.60 23.75 20.42
C ARG A 249 8.87 22.26 20.31
N GLY A 250 9.69 21.85 19.37
CA GLY A 250 9.95 20.46 19.10
C GLY A 250 10.96 20.26 17.98
N THR A 251 11.31 19.01 17.76
CA THR A 251 12.30 18.63 16.75
C THR A 251 11.82 17.43 15.98
N VAL A 252 12.00 17.47 14.67
CA VAL A 252 11.96 16.28 13.80
C VAL A 252 13.42 15.91 13.49
N ALA A 253 13.84 14.76 13.97
CA ALA A 253 15.21 14.27 13.75
C ALA A 253 15.50 14.11 12.27
N ALA A 254 16.78 14.29 11.90
CA ALA A 254 17.23 13.99 10.56
C ALA A 254 16.97 12.53 10.21
N THR A 255 16.50 12.29 9.01
CA THR A 255 16.38 10.94 8.45
C THR A 255 17.51 10.74 7.45
N LYS A 256 18.25 9.66 7.58
CA LYS A 256 19.28 9.28 6.62
C LYS A 256 19.24 7.79 6.42
N ARG A 257 18.44 7.37 5.44
CA ARG A 257 18.30 5.96 5.04
C ARG A 257 18.89 5.81 3.64
N THR A 258 19.83 4.91 3.51
CA THR A 258 20.45 4.59 2.23
C THR A 258 19.47 3.89 1.29
N LEU A 259 19.78 3.89 0.00
CA LEU A 259 19.04 3.14 -1.01
C LEU A 259 18.93 1.66 -0.60
N GLU A 260 20.01 1.06 -0.11
CA GLU A 260 20.05 -0.33 0.30
C GLU A 260 19.06 -0.61 1.45
N GLU A 261 19.08 0.22 2.49
CA GLU A 261 18.17 0.11 3.64
C GLU A 261 16.70 0.34 3.27
N ALA A 262 16.44 1.20 2.28
CA ALA A 262 15.10 1.51 1.82
C ALA A 262 14.54 0.50 0.80
N THR A 263 15.42 -0.26 0.12
CA THR A 263 15.07 -1.18 -0.99
C THR A 263 13.92 -2.14 -0.66
N PRO A 264 13.89 -2.85 0.48
CA PRO A 264 12.80 -3.78 0.77
C PRO A 264 11.44 -3.06 0.82
N GLN A 265 11.37 -1.94 1.54
CA GLN A 265 10.14 -1.15 1.67
C GLN A 265 9.69 -0.54 0.33
N ILE A 266 10.64 -0.12 -0.51
CA ILE A 266 10.34 0.43 -1.84
C ILE A 266 9.76 -0.65 -2.73
N ARG A 267 10.35 -1.86 -2.74
CA ARG A 267 9.83 -3.00 -3.51
C ARG A 267 8.40 -3.35 -3.13
N ASP A 268 8.09 -3.39 -1.84
CA ASP A 268 6.73 -3.64 -1.37
C ASP A 268 5.76 -2.53 -1.78
N THR A 269 6.21 -1.28 -1.73
CA THR A 269 5.41 -0.13 -2.13
C THR A 269 5.11 -0.15 -3.62
N LEU A 270 6.11 -0.43 -4.46
CA LEU A 270 5.96 -0.50 -5.91
C LEU A 270 5.08 -1.70 -6.31
N ALA A 271 5.27 -2.87 -5.71
CA ALA A 271 4.43 -4.04 -5.95
C ALA A 271 2.96 -3.78 -5.58
N ARG A 272 2.71 -3.12 -4.45
CA ARG A 272 1.35 -2.73 -4.04
C ARG A 272 0.72 -1.73 -5.02
N ARG A 273 1.47 -0.70 -5.44
CA ARG A 273 0.98 0.26 -6.45
C ARG A 273 0.65 -0.41 -7.77
N ALA A 274 1.54 -1.28 -8.27
CA ALA A 274 1.30 -2.04 -9.49
C ALA A 274 0.02 -2.89 -9.39
N LEU A 275 -0.24 -3.50 -8.22
CA LEU A 275 -1.47 -4.25 -7.99
C LEU A 275 -2.71 -3.36 -7.96
N GLU A 276 -2.65 -2.21 -7.30
CA GLU A 276 -3.76 -1.24 -7.24
C GLU A 276 -4.09 -0.72 -8.64
N GLU A 277 -3.08 -0.35 -9.42
CA GLU A 277 -3.23 0.12 -10.80
C GLU A 277 -3.78 -0.95 -11.74
N ALA A 278 -3.28 -2.19 -11.66
CA ALA A 278 -3.78 -3.30 -12.46
C ALA A 278 -5.25 -3.60 -12.11
N THR A 279 -5.58 -3.62 -10.83
CA THR A 279 -6.96 -3.85 -10.37
C THR A 279 -7.89 -2.72 -10.85
N LYS A 280 -7.45 -1.47 -10.70
CA LYS A 280 -8.21 -0.31 -11.16
C LYS A 280 -8.44 -0.35 -12.66
N ARG A 281 -7.40 -0.59 -13.45
CA ARG A 281 -7.48 -0.68 -14.91
C ARG A 281 -8.48 -1.75 -15.33
N HIS A 282 -8.38 -2.96 -14.77
CA HIS A 282 -9.30 -4.05 -15.07
C HIS A 282 -10.76 -3.71 -14.73
N LEU A 283 -10.99 -3.05 -13.58
CA LEU A 283 -12.32 -2.60 -13.20
C LEU A 283 -12.85 -1.49 -14.13
N ASP A 284 -12.01 -0.57 -14.56
CA ASP A 284 -12.41 0.50 -15.48
C ASP A 284 -12.75 -0.05 -16.88
N GLU A 285 -11.98 -1.03 -17.37
CA GLU A 285 -12.29 -1.76 -18.61
C GLU A 285 -13.64 -2.50 -18.51
N LEU A 286 -13.88 -3.18 -17.38
CA LEU A 286 -15.17 -3.85 -17.14
C LEU A 286 -16.33 -2.88 -17.02
N LYS A 287 -16.15 -1.72 -16.37
CA LYS A 287 -17.18 -0.67 -16.31
C LYS A 287 -17.57 -0.18 -17.70
N VAL A 288 -16.60 0.16 -18.52
CA VAL A 288 -16.85 0.62 -19.90
C VAL A 288 -17.56 -0.46 -20.71
N ALA A 289 -17.17 -1.72 -20.58
CA ALA A 289 -17.69 -2.82 -21.36
C ALA A 289 -19.08 -3.34 -20.91
N LYS A 290 -19.42 -3.20 -19.62
CA LYS A 290 -20.54 -3.90 -19.00
C LYS A 290 -21.60 -2.99 -18.34
N VAL A 291 -21.23 -1.75 -17.97
CA VAL A 291 -22.20 -0.81 -17.39
C VAL A 291 -22.81 0.01 -18.53
N THR A 292 -23.93 -0.47 -19.04
CA THR A 292 -24.61 0.14 -20.20
C THR A 292 -25.69 1.16 -19.82
N ASN A 293 -26.23 1.03 -18.61
CA ASN A 293 -27.24 1.95 -18.08
C ASN A 293 -27.01 2.13 -16.58
N ARG A 294 -26.88 3.37 -16.15
CA ARG A 294 -26.80 3.74 -14.74
C ARG A 294 -27.81 4.86 -14.48
N ASP A 295 -28.81 4.54 -13.65
CA ASP A 295 -29.76 5.52 -13.14
C ASP A 295 -29.54 5.66 -11.63
N ASP A 296 -29.12 6.85 -11.18
CA ASP A 296 -28.86 7.14 -9.79
C ASP A 296 -30.10 7.67 -9.04
N ALA A 297 -31.19 7.98 -9.73
CA ALA A 297 -32.42 8.49 -9.11
C ALA A 297 -33.02 7.52 -8.07
N PRO A 298 -33.06 6.19 -8.32
CA PRO A 298 -33.57 5.24 -7.33
C PRO A 298 -32.71 5.12 -6.05
N LEU A 299 -31.47 5.65 -6.04
CA LEU A 299 -30.63 5.62 -4.83
C LEU A 299 -31.26 6.39 -3.67
N SER A 300 -32.11 7.38 -3.95
CA SER A 300 -32.85 8.11 -2.93
C SER A 300 -33.90 7.26 -2.19
N LEU A 301 -34.29 6.12 -2.77
CA LEU A 301 -35.24 5.18 -2.17
C LEU A 301 -34.54 4.16 -1.24
N PHE A 302 -33.20 4.15 -1.28
CA PHE A 302 -32.41 3.22 -0.47
C PHE A 302 -32.25 3.77 0.95
N ASN A 303 -32.81 3.08 1.92
CA ASN A 303 -32.68 3.45 3.32
C ASN A 303 -31.34 2.93 3.88
N VAL A 304 -30.46 3.84 4.28
CA VAL A 304 -29.22 3.51 4.95
C VAL A 304 -29.47 3.59 6.46
N PRO A 305 -29.41 2.49 7.21
CA PRO A 305 -29.58 2.51 8.66
C PRO A 305 -28.32 3.12 9.30
N ILE A 306 -28.22 4.46 9.23
CA ILE A 306 -27.24 5.21 9.99
C ILE A 306 -27.99 5.65 11.25
N ASP A 307 -27.46 5.26 12.42
CA ASP A 307 -27.88 5.84 13.69
C ASP A 307 -27.46 7.31 13.67
N ASP A 308 -28.42 8.24 13.75
CA ASP A 308 -28.17 9.70 13.81
C ASP A 308 -27.45 10.13 15.11
N GLY A 309 -26.92 9.19 15.87
CA GLY A 309 -26.01 9.44 16.98
C GLY A 309 -24.74 10.14 16.51
N PRO A 310 -24.15 11.07 17.29
CA PRO A 310 -22.85 11.64 16.95
C PRO A 310 -21.88 10.48 16.67
N MET A 311 -21.14 10.53 15.58
CA MET A 311 -20.04 9.60 15.29
C MET A 311 -19.02 9.73 16.43
N THR A 312 -19.37 9.18 17.59
CA THR A 312 -18.47 9.07 18.73
C THR A 312 -17.39 8.10 18.31
N GLY A 313 -16.21 8.66 18.24
CA GLY A 313 -15.02 8.15 17.69
C GLY A 313 -14.73 6.70 17.96
N ARG A 314 -13.91 6.19 17.06
CA ARG A 314 -13.05 5.03 17.19
C ARG A 314 -12.94 4.53 18.63
N PRO A 315 -13.30 3.30 18.95
CA PRO A 315 -13.10 2.79 20.31
C PRO A 315 -11.64 2.96 20.70
N ASP A 316 -11.43 3.65 21.81
CA ASP A 316 -10.12 3.91 22.41
C ASP A 316 -9.46 2.55 22.73
N SER A 317 -8.52 2.15 21.88
CA SER A 317 -7.73 0.95 22.08
C SER A 317 -6.63 1.23 23.10
N GLY A 318 -6.98 1.30 24.39
CA GLY A 318 -5.91 1.45 25.34
C GLY A 318 -6.29 1.84 26.76
N LYS A 319 -6.92 0.96 27.50
CA LYS A 319 -6.59 0.75 28.91
C LYS A 319 -6.88 -0.70 29.28
N LYS A 320 -5.85 -1.52 29.34
CA LYS A 320 -5.85 -2.73 30.17
C LYS A 320 -5.65 -2.32 31.64
N PRO A 321 -6.35 -2.98 32.56
CA PRO A 321 -6.14 -2.81 33.99
C PRO A 321 -4.76 -3.25 34.45
#